data_fa2098d8f4801ada1b662d2cabcdc71f
#
_entry.id   fa2098d8f4801ada1b662d2cabcdc71f
#
_cell.length_a   1.000
_cell.length_b   1.000
_cell.length_c   1.000
_cell.angle_alpha   90.00
_cell.angle_beta   90.00
_cell.angle_gamma   90.00
#
_symmetry.space_group_name_H-M   'P 1'
#
loop_
_entity.id
_entity.type
_entity.pdbx_description
1 polymer ?
#
loop_
_entity_poly.entity_id
_entity_poly.type
_entity_poly.pdbx_seq_one_letter_code
_entity_poly.pdbx_strand_id
1 'polypeptide(L)'
;DPTYTEEKIKKIQEELPGDAFSQVTFCTSQTTYLEFFNSQVSKAKAMERLGQLFNIRQEEMIAVGDGLNDLPMIEYAGLGVAMENAQAQVKTRARYITSSNEEDGVGKVLEKFVLI
;
A
#
# COMPACT_ATOMS: atom_id res chain seq x y z
N ASP A 1 7.12 -11.98 -15.09
CA ASP A 1 8.41 -11.35 -15.35
C ASP A 1 8.27 -9.83 -15.20
N PRO A 2 9.03 -9.20 -14.29
CA PRO A 2 8.97 -7.75 -14.09
C PRO A 2 9.24 -6.96 -15.38
N THR A 3 10.17 -7.40 -16.21
CA THR A 3 10.48 -6.77 -17.50
C THR A 3 9.26 -6.75 -18.42
N TYR A 4 8.53 -7.86 -18.46
CA TYR A 4 7.30 -7.95 -19.26
C TYR A 4 6.23 -6.97 -18.75
N THR A 5 6.14 -6.81 -17.44
CA THR A 5 5.19 -5.87 -16.83
C THR A 5 5.52 -4.42 -17.21
N GLU A 6 6.80 -4.05 -17.16
CA GLU A 6 7.25 -2.70 -17.56
C GLU A 6 6.97 -2.42 -19.03
N GLU A 7 7.25 -3.40 -19.89
CA GLU A 7 6.95 -3.29 -21.33
C GLU A 7 5.46 -3.13 -21.59
N LYS A 8 4.63 -3.84 -20.85
CA LYS A 8 3.18 -3.74 -20.96
C LYS A 8 2.65 -2.38 -20.55
N ILE A 9 3.16 -1.85 -19.44
CA ILE A 9 2.80 -0.49 -18.99
C ILE A 9 3.16 0.54 -20.05
N LYS A 10 4.37 0.44 -20.61
CA LYS A 10 4.85 1.35 -21.64
C LYS A 10 3.97 1.29 -22.89
N LYS A 11 3.58 0.10 -23.31
CA LYS A 11 2.70 -0.09 -24.46
C LYS A 11 1.32 0.53 -24.22
N ILE A 12 0.76 0.33 -23.03
CA ILE A 12 -0.54 0.92 -22.66
C ILE A 12 -0.43 2.45 -22.65
N GLN A 13 0.66 3.01 -22.14
CA GLN A 13 0.90 4.44 -22.14
C GLN A 13 0.87 5.02 -23.55
N GLU A 14 1.47 4.32 -24.53
CA GLU A 14 1.50 4.75 -25.93
C GLU A 14 0.13 4.67 -26.60
N GLU A 15 -0.72 3.73 -26.18
CA GLU A 15 -2.03 3.49 -26.77
C GLU A 15 -3.15 4.34 -26.18
N LEU A 16 -2.98 4.88 -24.96
CA LEU A 16 -4.01 5.70 -24.32
C LEU A 16 -4.04 7.10 -24.93
N PRO A 17 -5.24 7.62 -25.27
CA PRO A 17 -5.37 8.94 -25.85
C PRO A 17 -5.22 10.06 -24.82
N GLY A 18 -4.58 11.16 -25.23
CA GLY A 18 -4.48 12.39 -24.45
C GLY A 18 -3.84 12.18 -23.10
N ASP A 19 -4.45 12.74 -22.07
CA ASP A 19 -3.99 12.66 -20.67
C ASP A 19 -4.71 11.57 -19.88
N ALA A 20 -5.36 10.61 -20.53
CA ALA A 20 -6.03 9.49 -19.86
C ALA A 20 -5.07 8.68 -19.03
N PHE A 21 -3.81 8.53 -19.45
CA PHE A 21 -2.80 7.78 -18.72
C PHE A 21 -2.54 8.40 -17.33
N SER A 22 -2.58 9.74 -17.21
CA SER A 22 -2.38 10.42 -15.93
C SER A 22 -3.50 10.18 -14.91
N GLN A 23 -4.66 9.71 -15.37
CA GLN A 23 -5.81 9.42 -14.52
C GLN A 23 -5.86 7.97 -14.06
N VAL A 24 -4.87 7.16 -14.45
CA VAL A 24 -4.79 5.73 -14.14
C VAL A 24 -3.54 5.46 -13.32
N THR A 25 -3.69 4.68 -12.26
CA THR A 25 -2.57 4.19 -11.47
C THR A 25 -2.32 2.73 -11.79
N PHE A 26 -1.05 2.36 -11.92
CA PHE A 26 -0.60 1.00 -12.17
C PHE A 26 0.08 0.48 -10.91
N CYS A 27 -0.27 -0.73 -10.52
CA CYS A 27 0.31 -1.36 -9.33
C CYS A 27 0.44 -2.86 -9.53
N THR A 28 1.47 -3.44 -8.96
CA THR A 28 1.61 -4.90 -8.90
C THR A 28 1.29 -5.36 -7.49
N SER A 29 0.16 -6.04 -7.32
CA SER A 29 -0.20 -6.65 -6.03
C SER A 29 0.61 -7.90 -5.76
N GLN A 30 0.95 -8.61 -6.83
CA GLN A 30 1.90 -9.72 -6.84
C GLN A 30 2.78 -9.57 -8.08
N THR A 31 3.92 -10.26 -8.11
CA THR A 31 4.85 -10.16 -9.24
C THR A 31 4.25 -10.55 -10.59
N THR A 32 3.14 -11.31 -10.57
CA THR A 32 2.44 -11.78 -11.77
C THR A 32 1.18 -11.01 -12.10
N TYR A 33 0.74 -10.11 -11.23
CA TYR A 33 -0.49 -9.34 -11.43
C TYR A 33 -0.20 -7.86 -11.59
N LEU A 34 -0.70 -7.31 -12.70
CA LEU A 34 -0.69 -5.88 -12.95
C LEU A 34 -2.12 -5.37 -12.81
N GLU A 35 -2.31 -4.40 -11.92
CA GLU A 35 -3.63 -3.82 -11.65
C GLU A 35 -3.69 -2.37 -12.13
N PHE A 36 -4.86 -1.99 -12.62
CA PHE A 36 -5.15 -0.63 -13.08
C PHE A 36 -6.31 -0.07 -12.28
N PHE A 37 -6.20 1.15 -11.81
CA PHE A 37 -7.32 1.82 -11.16
C PHE A 37 -7.18 3.32 -11.29
N ASN A 38 -8.28 4.03 -11.00
CA ASN A 38 -8.29 5.49 -11.05
C ASN A 38 -7.22 6.04 -10.09
N SER A 39 -6.47 7.05 -10.53
CA SER A 39 -5.39 7.64 -9.73
C SER A 39 -5.88 8.26 -8.41
N GLN A 40 -7.19 8.54 -8.29
CA GLN A 40 -7.79 9.06 -7.07
C GLN A 40 -8.11 7.96 -6.06
N VAL A 41 -7.94 6.69 -6.42
CA VAL A 41 -8.20 5.55 -5.53
C VAL A 41 -6.87 5.03 -5.01
N SER A 42 -6.76 4.91 -3.69
CA SER A 42 -5.63 4.26 -3.02
C SER A 42 -6.05 3.91 -1.60
N LYS A 43 -5.29 3.02 -0.97
CA LYS A 43 -5.52 2.67 0.44
C LYS A 43 -5.29 3.88 1.35
N ALA A 44 -4.35 4.75 1.01
CA ALA A 44 -4.11 5.98 1.75
C ALA A 44 -5.30 6.94 1.69
N LYS A 45 -5.89 7.12 0.50
CA LYS A 45 -7.07 7.96 0.34
C LYS A 45 -8.29 7.39 1.06
N ALA A 46 -8.42 6.07 1.09
CA ALA A 46 -9.46 5.40 1.86
C ALA A 46 -9.29 5.66 3.36
N MET A 47 -8.07 5.59 3.88
CA MET A 47 -7.77 5.91 5.28
C MET A 47 -8.09 7.36 5.60
N GLU A 48 -7.71 8.29 4.73
CA GLU A 48 -8.02 9.71 4.88
C GLU A 48 -9.54 9.94 4.96
N ARG A 49 -10.28 9.28 4.07
CA ARG A 49 -11.75 9.39 4.05
C ARG A 49 -12.39 8.82 5.31
N LEU A 50 -11.91 7.69 5.79
CA LEU A 50 -12.37 7.10 7.05
C LEU A 50 -12.08 8.01 8.23
N GLY A 51 -10.91 8.63 8.24
CA GLY A 51 -10.54 9.59 9.28
C GLY A 51 -11.49 10.77 9.32
N GLN A 52 -11.86 11.32 8.16
CA GLN A 52 -12.82 12.39 8.06
C GLN A 52 -14.22 11.98 8.56
N LEU A 53 -14.66 10.78 8.17
CA LEU A 53 -15.99 10.29 8.54
C LEU A 53 -16.11 9.99 10.03
N PHE A 54 -15.07 9.48 10.66
CA PHE A 54 -15.09 9.07 12.07
C PHE A 54 -14.32 10.02 12.99
N ASN A 55 -13.86 11.14 12.47
CA ASN A 55 -13.09 12.14 13.24
C ASN A 55 -11.85 11.53 13.89
N ILE A 56 -11.09 10.74 13.11
CA ILE A 56 -9.83 10.12 13.52
C ILE A 56 -8.70 10.86 12.82
N ARG A 57 -7.70 11.30 13.58
CA ARG A 57 -6.55 12.02 13.04
C ARG A 57 -5.56 11.05 12.42
N GLN A 58 -4.78 11.53 11.46
CA GLN A 58 -3.75 10.73 10.78
C GLN A 58 -2.80 10.06 11.77
N GLU A 59 -2.34 10.80 12.76
CA GLU A 59 -1.40 10.29 13.77
C GLU A 59 -2.01 9.25 14.72
N GLU A 60 -3.32 9.07 14.69
CA GLU A 60 -4.01 8.04 15.48
C GLU A 60 -4.19 6.73 14.71
N MET A 61 -3.73 6.68 13.45
CA MET A 61 -3.92 5.53 12.58
C MET A 61 -2.69 4.64 12.54
N ILE A 62 -2.94 3.33 12.49
CA ILE A 62 -1.91 2.31 12.27
C ILE A 62 -2.25 1.61 10.96
N ALA A 63 -1.27 1.48 10.09
CA ALA A 63 -1.42 0.73 8.85
C ALA A 63 -0.41 -0.43 8.83
N VAL A 64 -0.89 -1.61 8.48
CA VAL A 64 -0.05 -2.82 8.40
C VAL A 64 -0.18 -3.39 6.99
N GLY A 65 0.94 -3.71 6.36
CA GLY A 65 0.90 -4.25 5.01
C GLY A 65 2.19 -4.97 4.62
N ASP A 66 2.16 -5.61 3.46
CA ASP A 66 3.27 -6.41 2.95
C ASP A 66 3.61 -6.14 1.48
N GLY A 67 2.72 -5.57 0.70
CA GLY A 67 2.89 -5.34 -0.72
C GLY A 67 3.08 -3.89 -1.11
N LEU A 68 3.53 -3.66 -2.34
CA LEU A 68 3.70 -2.30 -2.87
C LEU A 68 2.40 -1.51 -2.91
N ASN A 69 1.27 -2.19 -3.08
CA ASN A 69 -0.04 -1.57 -3.05
C ASN A 69 -0.42 -1.05 -1.65
N ASP A 70 0.28 -1.50 -0.61
CA ASP A 70 0.08 -1.03 0.76
C ASP A 70 0.97 0.16 1.11
N LEU A 71 1.98 0.43 0.30
CA LEU A 71 2.98 1.46 0.60
C LEU A 71 2.37 2.83 0.86
N PRO A 72 1.42 3.34 0.06
CA PRO A 72 0.82 4.64 0.35
C PRO A 72 0.15 4.72 1.72
N MET A 73 -0.54 3.67 2.16
CA MET A 73 -1.19 3.69 3.48
C MET A 73 -0.17 3.59 4.62
N ILE A 74 0.92 2.84 4.40
CA ILE A 74 2.00 2.72 5.38
C ILE A 74 2.72 4.07 5.56
N GLU A 75 2.92 4.80 4.49
CA GLU A 75 3.51 6.14 4.54
C GLU A 75 2.56 7.18 5.15
N TYR A 76 1.26 7.05 4.89
CA TYR A 76 0.25 7.98 5.37
C TYR A 76 -0.01 7.85 6.87
N ALA A 77 -0.11 6.64 7.39
CA ALA A 77 -0.48 6.39 8.78
C ALA A 77 0.52 6.99 9.77
N GLY A 78 0.04 7.34 10.95
CA GLY A 78 0.91 7.77 12.04
C GLY A 78 1.94 6.70 12.40
N LEU A 79 1.55 5.43 12.37
CA LEU A 79 2.44 4.29 12.51
C LEU A 79 2.25 3.34 11.32
N GLY A 80 3.19 3.36 10.39
CA GLY A 80 3.23 2.41 9.29
C GLY A 80 4.05 1.18 9.68
N VAL A 81 3.47 0.00 9.51
CA VAL A 81 4.06 -1.28 9.90
C VAL A 81 4.18 -2.18 8.67
N ALA A 82 5.37 -2.74 8.46
CA ALA A 82 5.59 -3.76 7.44
C ALA A 82 5.60 -5.14 8.11
N MET A 83 5.02 -6.12 7.41
CA MET A 83 5.16 -7.51 7.80
C MET A 83 6.57 -8.00 7.54
N GLU A 84 7.05 -8.98 8.29
CA GLU A 84 8.35 -9.61 8.07
C GLU A 84 8.45 -10.18 6.64
N ASN A 85 7.36 -10.72 6.12
CA ASN A 85 7.28 -11.25 4.76
C ASN A 85 7.05 -10.17 3.68
N ALA A 86 7.11 -8.89 4.04
CA ALA A 86 6.90 -7.80 3.10
C ALA A 86 8.05 -7.66 2.11
N GLN A 87 7.77 -7.01 0.99
CA GLN A 87 8.82 -6.63 0.04
C GLN A 87 9.78 -5.63 0.68
N ALA A 88 11.04 -5.67 0.24
CA ALA A 88 12.11 -4.84 0.81
C ALA A 88 11.78 -3.34 0.80
N GLN A 89 11.15 -2.86 -0.27
CA GLN A 89 10.75 -1.45 -0.39
C GLN A 89 9.73 -1.05 0.66
N VAL A 90 8.82 -1.95 1.01
CA VAL A 90 7.81 -1.71 2.04
C VAL A 90 8.47 -1.65 3.42
N LYS A 91 9.38 -2.56 3.71
CA LYS A 91 10.13 -2.57 4.96
C LYS A 91 10.93 -1.30 5.17
N THR A 92 11.54 -0.77 4.09
CA THR A 92 12.34 0.44 4.14
C THR A 92 11.52 1.67 4.52
N ARG A 93 10.26 1.73 4.11
CA ARG A 93 9.37 2.86 4.35
C ARG A 93 8.56 2.77 5.63
N ALA A 94 8.48 1.59 6.23
CA ALA A 94 7.75 1.38 7.46
C ALA A 94 8.56 1.86 8.67
N ARG A 95 7.86 2.30 9.70
CA ARG A 95 8.47 2.69 10.98
C ARG A 95 8.69 1.52 11.91
N TYR A 96 7.97 0.43 11.69
CA TYR A 96 8.06 -0.78 12.50
C TYR A 96 7.91 -2.00 11.61
N ILE A 97 8.64 -3.06 11.92
CA ILE A 97 8.51 -4.34 11.22
C ILE A 97 8.02 -5.37 12.22
N THR A 98 6.86 -5.96 11.96
CA THR A 98 6.30 -7.01 12.79
C THR A 98 6.67 -8.39 12.25
N SER A 99 6.26 -9.45 12.94
CA SER A 99 6.47 -10.82 12.50
C SER A 99 5.73 -11.13 11.20
N SER A 100 6.01 -12.28 10.61
CA SER A 100 5.34 -12.69 9.38
C SER A 100 3.86 -13.04 9.62
N ASN A 101 3.13 -13.21 8.53
CA ASN A 101 1.74 -13.67 8.59
C ASN A 101 1.63 -15.07 9.21
N GLU A 102 2.67 -15.89 9.07
CA GLU A 102 2.68 -17.24 9.67
C GLU A 102 2.91 -17.19 11.19
N GLU A 103 3.43 -16.09 11.71
CA GLU A 103 3.71 -15.89 13.13
C GLU A 103 2.80 -14.87 13.79
N ASP A 104 1.63 -14.63 13.20
CA ASP A 104 0.62 -13.70 13.72
C ASP A 104 1.14 -12.26 13.86
N GLY A 105 1.78 -11.75 12.81
CA GLY A 105 2.36 -10.41 12.81
C GLY A 105 1.35 -9.30 13.10
N VAL A 106 0.15 -9.37 12.51
CA VAL A 106 -0.90 -8.36 12.74
C VAL A 106 -1.37 -8.42 14.19
N GLY A 107 -1.61 -9.62 14.72
CA GLY A 107 -2.00 -9.80 16.12
C GLY A 107 -0.98 -9.20 17.08
N LYS A 108 0.31 -9.38 16.80
CA LYS A 108 1.38 -8.81 17.63
C LYS A 108 1.38 -7.29 17.62
N VAL A 109 1.04 -6.66 16.49
CA VAL A 109 0.89 -5.20 16.40
C VAL A 109 -0.25 -4.73 17.30
N LEU A 110 -1.39 -5.42 17.24
CA LEU A 110 -2.54 -5.09 18.07
C LEU A 110 -2.20 -5.23 19.57
N GLU A 111 -1.53 -6.28 19.95
CA GLU A 111 -1.11 -6.50 21.35
C GLU A 111 -0.15 -5.41 21.82
N LYS A 112 0.80 -5.02 20.98
CA LYS A 112 1.83 -4.07 21.36
C LYS A 112 1.35 -2.63 21.41
N PHE A 113 0.54 -2.21 20.44
CA PHE A 113 0.21 -0.79 20.22
C PHE A 113 -1.24 -0.42 20.53
N VAL A 114 -2.14 -1.37 20.57
CA VAL A 114 -3.59 -1.13 20.74
C VAL A 114 -4.14 -1.73 22.02
N LEU A 115 -3.87 -3.01 22.25
CA LEU A 115 -4.37 -3.74 23.42
C LEU A 115 -3.38 -3.59 24.57
N ILE A 116 -3.61 -2.63 25.41
CA ILE A 116 -2.74 -2.36 26.56
C ILE A 116 -3.36 -2.90 27.84
#